data_284843779c9233b94702f3623e7d07b3
#
_entry.id   284843779c9233b94702f3623e7d07b3
#
_cell.length_a   1.000
_cell.length_b   1.000
_cell.length_c   1.000
_cell.angle_alpha   90.00
_cell.angle_beta   90.00
_cell.angle_gamma   90.00
#
_symmetry.space_group_name_H-M   'P 1'
#
loop_
_entity.id
_entity.type
_entity.pdbx_description
1 polymer ?
#
loop_
_entity_poly.entity_id
_entity_poly.type
_entity_poly.pdbx_seq_one_letter_code
_entity_poly.pdbx_strand_id
1 'polypeptide(L)'
;MNKNILLCVSGGIAVYKAVALVSKLSQAGANVKVIMTASARQFVNPLSFQVMSKNDVFFDTFDEKDSSVIAHIDLADWADLILVAPATANVIGKLANGIADDMVTTTLLATTAPVWLAPAMNVHMYDHPAVKRNLAQLQSDGYQFIEPSEGFLACGYVGKGRLEEPEKITAMVQEFFSEKLKPLAGKTVVVTAGAYFVPLDEHHVISTQSNSRIGQAIAEEAKTLGANVVLIDKNETSVYKLFEQLADYKKQYPSAFFIHAANTPTIEGAPILSVEGMTSITFGQKVIGEPMLTIKSDTWIDFSDTAQVKGQLWDTTNAMQFAQAFWTYVLQGEKQ
;
A
#
# COMPACT_ATOMS: atom_id res chain seq x y z
N MET A 1 -6.92 2.47 11.97
CA MET A 1 -6.50 2.91 10.61
C MET A 1 -6.07 4.36 10.73
N ASN A 2 -4.80 4.67 10.68
CA ASN A 2 -4.33 6.08 10.80
C ASN A 2 -4.21 6.68 9.39
N LYS A 3 -5.36 7.02 8.77
CA LYS A 3 -5.47 7.49 7.40
C LYS A 3 -6.43 8.66 7.29
N ASN A 4 -6.14 9.58 6.39
CA ASN A 4 -6.92 10.77 6.08
C ASN A 4 -7.97 10.44 5.02
N ILE A 5 -9.24 10.55 5.36
CA ILE A 5 -10.35 10.27 4.46
C ILE A 5 -11.18 11.54 4.27
N LEU A 6 -11.31 11.97 3.02
CA LEU A 6 -12.21 13.06 2.67
C LEU A 6 -13.55 12.49 2.21
N LEU A 7 -14.61 12.77 2.94
CA LEU A 7 -15.97 12.37 2.57
C LEU A 7 -16.69 13.51 1.86
N CYS A 8 -17.00 13.31 0.60
CA CYS A 8 -17.81 14.22 -0.21
C CYS A 8 -19.27 13.75 -0.19
N VAL A 9 -20.17 14.59 0.28
CA VAL A 9 -21.59 14.27 0.48
C VAL A 9 -22.44 15.05 -0.52
N SER A 10 -23.11 14.36 -1.44
CA SER A 10 -24.06 14.98 -2.38
C SER A 10 -25.52 14.79 -1.99
N GLY A 11 -26.41 15.68 -2.47
CA GLY A 11 -27.78 15.81 -1.98
C GLY A 11 -28.72 14.70 -2.47
N GLY A 12 -29.18 13.88 -1.54
CA GLY A 12 -30.18 12.84 -1.72
C GLY A 12 -30.62 12.28 -0.37
N ILE A 13 -31.73 11.52 -0.35
CA ILE A 13 -32.25 10.98 0.90
C ILE A 13 -31.20 10.13 1.65
N ALA A 14 -30.27 9.48 0.94
CA ALA A 14 -29.23 8.64 1.52
C ALA A 14 -28.16 9.40 2.33
N VAL A 15 -28.22 10.75 2.38
CA VAL A 15 -27.30 11.58 3.21
C VAL A 15 -27.33 11.18 4.68
N TYR A 16 -28.46 10.68 5.23
CA TYR A 16 -28.53 10.23 6.61
C TYR A 16 -27.55 9.07 6.91
N LYS A 17 -27.28 8.21 5.93
CA LYS A 17 -26.27 7.13 6.06
C LYS A 17 -24.83 7.67 6.08
N ALA A 18 -24.57 8.79 5.42
CA ALA A 18 -23.25 9.40 5.43
C ALA A 18 -22.82 9.85 6.83
N VAL A 19 -23.75 10.26 7.69
CA VAL A 19 -23.46 10.60 9.10
C VAL A 19 -22.98 9.35 9.85
N ALA A 20 -23.67 8.22 9.67
CA ALA A 20 -23.27 6.94 10.25
C ALA A 20 -21.92 6.48 9.69
N LEU A 21 -21.66 6.68 8.39
CA LEU A 21 -20.39 6.35 7.75
C LEU A 21 -19.22 7.13 8.38
N VAL A 22 -19.35 8.44 8.60
CA VAL A 22 -18.33 9.23 9.30
C VAL A 22 -18.04 8.65 10.68
N SER A 23 -19.09 8.33 11.45
CA SER A 23 -18.92 7.72 12.77
C SER A 23 -18.15 6.40 12.73
N LYS A 24 -18.47 5.51 11.76
CA LYS A 24 -17.81 4.21 11.61
C LYS A 24 -16.35 4.34 11.18
N LEU A 25 -16.05 5.23 10.22
CA LEU A 25 -14.69 5.50 9.77
C LEU A 25 -13.83 6.07 10.90
N SER A 26 -14.38 7.03 11.68
CA SER A 26 -13.69 7.60 12.84
C SER A 26 -13.44 6.56 13.94
N GLN A 27 -14.42 5.67 14.23
CA GLN A 27 -14.25 4.54 15.16
C GLN A 27 -13.19 3.55 14.68
N ALA A 28 -13.04 3.38 13.36
CA ALA A 28 -11.98 2.56 12.76
C ALA A 28 -10.60 3.25 12.79
N GLY A 29 -10.50 4.46 13.38
CA GLY A 29 -9.26 5.23 13.55
C GLY A 29 -8.86 6.05 12.32
N ALA A 30 -9.79 6.34 11.41
CA ALA A 30 -9.55 7.31 10.33
C ALA A 30 -9.71 8.74 10.83
N ASN A 31 -8.92 9.66 10.27
CA ASN A 31 -9.15 11.08 10.37
C ASN A 31 -10.05 11.49 9.20
N VAL A 32 -11.27 11.98 9.51
CA VAL A 32 -12.29 12.22 8.48
C VAL A 32 -12.60 13.72 8.41
N LYS A 33 -12.39 14.34 7.23
CA LYS A 33 -12.94 15.65 6.89
C LYS A 33 -14.13 15.49 5.94
N VAL A 34 -15.05 16.45 5.94
CA VAL A 34 -16.29 16.34 5.15
C VAL A 34 -16.49 17.58 4.28
N ILE A 35 -16.85 17.34 3.01
CA ILE A 35 -17.35 18.39 2.10
C ILE A 35 -18.80 18.08 1.75
N MET A 36 -19.65 19.07 1.71
CA MET A 36 -21.07 18.93 1.37
C MET A 36 -21.46 19.81 0.18
N THR A 37 -22.24 19.25 -0.76
CA THR A 37 -22.92 20.09 -1.74
C THR A 37 -24.03 20.93 -1.08
N ALA A 38 -24.44 22.03 -1.71
CA ALA A 38 -25.57 22.83 -1.27
C ALA A 38 -26.85 21.98 -1.09
N SER A 39 -27.09 21.03 -2.01
CA SER A 39 -28.22 20.11 -1.92
C SER A 39 -28.12 19.14 -0.74
N ALA A 40 -26.93 18.68 -0.38
CA ALA A 40 -26.76 17.79 0.79
C ALA A 40 -27.16 18.47 2.11
N ARG A 41 -26.88 19.75 2.23
CA ARG A 41 -27.23 20.58 3.40
C ARG A 41 -28.74 20.74 3.62
N GLN A 42 -29.56 20.48 2.60
CA GLN A 42 -31.03 20.48 2.73
C GLN A 42 -31.54 19.21 3.44
N PHE A 43 -30.76 18.12 3.44
CA PHE A 43 -31.15 16.87 4.09
C PHE A 43 -30.57 16.72 5.49
N VAL A 44 -29.32 17.15 5.70
CA VAL A 44 -28.64 17.02 7.00
C VAL A 44 -27.80 18.28 7.27
N ASN A 45 -27.90 18.79 8.49
CA ASN A 45 -27.12 19.96 8.90
C ASN A 45 -25.62 19.61 8.99
N PRO A 46 -24.72 20.49 8.49
CA PRO A 46 -23.26 20.31 8.60
C PRO A 46 -22.78 20.01 10.04
N LEU A 47 -23.44 20.56 11.06
CA LEU A 47 -23.12 20.30 12.46
C LEU A 47 -23.13 18.80 12.81
N SER A 48 -24.03 18.00 12.20
CA SER A 48 -24.07 16.55 12.43
C SER A 48 -22.76 15.86 12.01
N PHE A 49 -22.17 16.29 10.90
CA PHE A 49 -20.90 15.78 10.41
C PHE A 49 -19.71 16.30 11.24
N GLN A 50 -19.74 17.57 11.62
CA GLN A 50 -18.71 18.18 12.46
C GLN A 50 -18.57 17.46 13.81
N VAL A 51 -19.70 17.18 14.48
CA VAL A 51 -19.69 16.45 15.76
C VAL A 51 -19.13 15.04 15.62
N MET A 52 -19.48 14.34 14.53
CA MET A 52 -19.04 12.94 14.30
C MET A 52 -17.60 12.83 13.86
N SER A 53 -17.12 13.75 13.01
CA SER A 53 -15.75 13.77 12.49
C SER A 53 -14.76 14.44 13.44
N LYS A 54 -15.23 15.32 14.31
CA LYS A 54 -14.43 16.26 15.13
C LYS A 54 -13.56 17.19 14.28
N ASN A 55 -13.93 17.39 13.02
CA ASN A 55 -13.28 18.27 12.07
C ASN A 55 -14.28 19.22 11.45
N ASP A 56 -13.78 20.30 10.86
CA ASP A 56 -14.60 21.24 10.10
C ASP A 56 -15.28 20.59 8.91
N VAL A 57 -16.48 21.11 8.57
CA VAL A 57 -17.23 20.75 7.38
C VAL A 57 -17.13 21.88 6.36
N PHE A 58 -16.80 21.55 5.14
CA PHE A 58 -16.61 22.50 4.04
C PHE A 58 -17.78 22.39 3.05
N PHE A 59 -18.21 23.49 2.49
CA PHE A 59 -19.35 23.50 1.56
C PHE A 59 -19.36 24.69 0.58
N ASP A 60 -18.48 25.67 0.77
CA ASP A 60 -18.36 26.84 -0.08
C ASP A 60 -16.90 27.02 -0.49
N THR A 61 -16.66 27.18 -1.80
CA THR A 61 -15.33 27.44 -2.35
C THR A 61 -14.79 28.82 -2.01
N PHE A 62 -15.63 29.72 -1.56
CA PHE A 62 -15.29 31.11 -1.20
C PHE A 62 -15.24 31.36 0.30
N ASP A 63 -15.57 30.34 1.12
CA ASP A 63 -15.45 30.38 2.59
C ASP A 63 -14.08 29.81 3.01
N GLU A 64 -13.04 30.60 2.82
CA GLU A 64 -11.67 30.26 3.22
C GLU A 64 -11.52 30.46 4.74
N LYS A 65 -11.48 29.36 5.49
CA LYS A 65 -11.33 29.35 6.94
C LYS A 65 -9.92 29.69 7.41
N ASP A 66 -8.93 29.43 6.56
CA ASP A 66 -7.52 29.72 6.76
C ASP A 66 -6.98 30.50 5.56
N SER A 67 -6.58 31.74 5.78
CA SER A 67 -6.07 32.61 4.72
C SER A 67 -4.71 32.21 4.15
N SER A 68 -4.04 31.22 4.76
CA SER A 68 -2.72 30.72 4.32
C SER A 68 -2.81 29.63 3.26
N VAL A 69 -4.00 29.02 3.06
CA VAL A 69 -4.22 27.90 2.15
C VAL A 69 -5.48 28.10 1.30
N ILE A 70 -5.52 27.46 0.15
CA ILE A 70 -6.72 27.36 -0.68
C ILE A 70 -7.43 26.08 -0.30
N ALA A 71 -8.60 26.17 0.36
CA ALA A 71 -9.26 25.06 1.03
C ALA A 71 -9.49 23.83 0.16
N HIS A 72 -9.93 23.98 -1.10
CA HIS A 72 -10.17 22.84 -1.98
C HIS A 72 -8.87 22.14 -2.44
N ILE A 73 -7.75 22.86 -2.55
CA ILE A 73 -6.43 22.28 -2.85
C ILE A 73 -5.88 21.58 -1.60
N ASP A 74 -5.90 22.25 -0.44
CA ASP A 74 -5.45 21.63 0.83
C ASP A 74 -6.19 20.31 1.12
N LEU A 75 -7.49 20.28 0.92
CA LEU A 75 -8.30 19.08 1.13
C LEU A 75 -7.99 17.96 0.11
N ALA A 76 -7.72 18.34 -1.15
CA ALA A 76 -7.34 17.41 -2.20
C ALA A 76 -6.00 16.73 -1.91
N ASP A 77 -5.01 17.51 -1.45
CA ASP A 77 -3.66 17.03 -1.11
C ASP A 77 -3.61 16.28 0.22
N TRP A 78 -4.46 16.68 1.17
CA TRP A 78 -4.53 16.07 2.50
C TRP A 78 -5.07 14.63 2.49
N ALA A 79 -5.91 14.26 1.52
CA ALA A 79 -6.62 12.99 1.51
C ALA A 79 -5.74 11.80 1.07
N ASP A 80 -5.73 10.72 1.84
CA ASP A 80 -5.23 9.40 1.40
C ASP A 80 -6.24 8.66 0.53
N LEU A 81 -7.54 8.98 0.70
CA LEU A 81 -8.68 8.45 -0.05
C LEU A 81 -9.83 9.46 -0.01
N ILE A 82 -10.49 9.66 -1.15
CA ILE A 82 -11.73 10.43 -1.21
C ILE A 82 -12.91 9.50 -1.45
N LEU A 83 -13.94 9.61 -0.63
CA LEU A 83 -15.21 8.90 -0.76
C LEU A 83 -16.30 9.88 -1.17
N VAL A 84 -17.01 9.62 -2.25
CA VAL A 84 -18.24 10.35 -2.60
C VAL A 84 -19.42 9.46 -2.21
N ALA A 85 -20.01 9.72 -1.04
CA ALA A 85 -21.09 8.90 -0.51
C ALA A 85 -22.15 9.76 0.24
N PRO A 86 -23.35 9.88 -0.30
CA PRO A 86 -23.82 9.31 -1.56
C PRO A 86 -23.28 10.05 -2.79
N ALA A 87 -23.08 9.34 -3.92
CA ALA A 87 -22.82 9.91 -5.23
C ALA A 87 -24.13 9.96 -6.04
N THR A 88 -24.72 11.14 -6.17
CA THR A 88 -25.95 11.33 -6.96
C THR A 88 -25.65 11.37 -8.46
N ALA A 89 -26.66 11.14 -9.30
CA ALA A 89 -26.55 11.28 -10.76
C ALA A 89 -26.03 12.66 -11.18
N ASN A 90 -26.34 13.73 -10.42
CA ASN A 90 -25.85 15.07 -10.68
C ASN A 90 -24.32 15.17 -10.52
N VAL A 91 -23.78 14.72 -9.40
CA VAL A 91 -22.32 14.76 -9.15
C VAL A 91 -21.59 13.83 -10.14
N ILE A 92 -22.11 12.64 -10.39
CA ILE A 92 -21.56 11.70 -11.40
C ILE A 92 -21.54 12.37 -12.79
N GLY A 93 -22.63 13.04 -13.17
CA GLY A 93 -22.71 13.76 -14.45
C GLY A 93 -21.71 14.92 -14.54
N LYS A 94 -21.56 15.71 -13.46
CA LYS A 94 -20.59 16.81 -13.41
C LYS A 94 -19.15 16.29 -13.55
N LEU A 95 -18.77 15.29 -12.77
CA LEU A 95 -17.42 14.72 -12.79
C LEU A 95 -17.07 14.14 -14.15
N ALA A 96 -17.99 13.36 -14.77
CA ALA A 96 -17.77 12.77 -16.08
C ALA A 96 -17.61 13.79 -17.22
N ASN A 97 -17.97 15.06 -16.97
CA ASN A 97 -17.84 16.15 -17.95
C ASN A 97 -16.88 17.26 -17.46
N GLY A 98 -16.12 17.05 -16.40
CA GLY A 98 -15.13 18.01 -15.90
C GLY A 98 -15.73 19.31 -15.36
N ILE A 99 -16.94 19.30 -14.83
CA ILE A 99 -17.62 20.50 -14.29
C ILE A 99 -17.23 20.70 -12.82
N ALA A 100 -16.63 21.84 -12.51
CA ALA A 100 -16.16 22.23 -11.18
C ALA A 100 -16.87 23.53 -10.73
N ASP A 101 -18.15 23.42 -10.41
CA ASP A 101 -19.00 24.56 -10.04
C ASP A 101 -19.40 24.59 -8.55
N ASP A 102 -18.86 23.67 -7.75
CA ASP A 102 -19.06 23.62 -6.30
C ASP A 102 -17.81 23.05 -5.60
N MET A 103 -17.74 23.16 -4.28
CA MET A 103 -16.61 22.72 -3.46
C MET A 103 -16.27 21.25 -3.65
N VAL A 104 -17.27 20.37 -3.81
CA VAL A 104 -17.07 18.93 -4.04
C VAL A 104 -16.40 18.68 -5.38
N THR A 105 -16.96 19.20 -6.45
CA THR A 105 -16.46 18.94 -7.81
C THR A 105 -15.13 19.62 -8.08
N THR A 106 -14.89 20.80 -7.51
CA THR A 106 -13.59 21.49 -7.59
C THR A 106 -12.49 20.68 -6.89
N THR A 107 -12.72 20.20 -5.67
CA THR A 107 -11.76 19.37 -4.93
C THR A 107 -11.48 18.05 -5.66
N LEU A 108 -12.52 17.42 -6.23
CA LEU A 108 -12.37 16.15 -6.95
C LEU A 108 -11.58 16.27 -8.26
N LEU A 109 -11.58 17.42 -8.92
CA LEU A 109 -10.73 17.68 -10.09
C LEU A 109 -9.27 18.03 -9.72
N ALA A 110 -9.04 18.50 -8.51
CA ALA A 110 -7.72 18.89 -8.03
C ALA A 110 -6.92 17.72 -7.40
N THR A 111 -7.57 16.61 -7.04
CA THR A 111 -6.94 15.55 -6.26
C THR A 111 -6.13 14.58 -7.10
N THR A 112 -5.05 14.07 -6.51
CA THR A 112 -4.29 12.90 -6.98
C THR A 112 -4.56 11.63 -6.14
N ALA A 113 -5.34 11.76 -5.06
CA ALA A 113 -5.74 10.64 -4.23
C ALA A 113 -6.74 9.71 -4.97
N PRO A 114 -6.78 8.42 -4.65
CA PRO A 114 -7.84 7.53 -5.15
C PRO A 114 -9.22 8.07 -4.79
N VAL A 115 -10.17 8.01 -5.75
CA VAL A 115 -11.54 8.46 -5.54
C VAL A 115 -12.50 7.29 -5.71
N TRP A 116 -13.33 7.06 -4.69
CA TRP A 116 -14.37 6.05 -4.71
C TRP A 116 -15.76 6.71 -4.73
N LEU A 117 -16.59 6.27 -5.62
CA LEU A 117 -17.96 6.74 -5.78
C LEU A 117 -18.94 5.68 -5.28
N ALA A 118 -19.83 6.04 -4.36
CA ALA A 118 -20.92 5.19 -3.90
C ALA A 118 -22.27 5.73 -4.46
N PRO A 119 -22.71 5.26 -5.65
CA PRO A 119 -23.92 5.75 -6.28
C PRO A 119 -25.16 5.49 -5.42
N ALA A 120 -26.04 6.50 -5.36
CA ALA A 120 -27.34 6.39 -4.69
C ALA A 120 -28.39 7.21 -5.45
N MET A 121 -29.36 6.55 -6.06
CA MET A 121 -30.42 7.16 -6.84
C MET A 121 -31.58 6.18 -7.09
N ASN A 122 -32.67 6.68 -7.66
CA ASN A 122 -33.75 5.82 -8.13
C ASN A 122 -33.25 4.82 -9.18
N VAL A 123 -33.85 3.62 -9.23
CA VAL A 123 -33.45 2.54 -10.15
C VAL A 123 -33.50 2.97 -11.61
N HIS A 124 -34.53 3.71 -12.02
CA HIS A 124 -34.66 4.20 -13.42
C HIS A 124 -33.59 5.23 -13.76
N MET A 125 -33.16 6.05 -12.77
CA MET A 125 -32.03 6.96 -12.96
C MET A 125 -30.72 6.20 -13.09
N TYR A 126 -30.51 5.16 -12.27
CA TYR A 126 -29.31 4.32 -12.33
C TYR A 126 -29.20 3.56 -13.66
N ASP A 127 -30.35 3.10 -14.19
CA ASP A 127 -30.42 2.41 -15.48
C ASP A 127 -30.46 3.34 -16.70
N HIS A 128 -30.58 4.64 -16.48
CA HIS A 128 -30.66 5.60 -17.59
C HIS A 128 -29.38 5.58 -18.43
N PRO A 129 -29.48 5.55 -19.79
CA PRO A 129 -28.30 5.47 -20.66
C PRO A 129 -27.24 6.55 -20.40
N ALA A 130 -27.65 7.78 -20.08
CA ALA A 130 -26.75 8.88 -19.77
C ALA A 130 -25.95 8.60 -18.46
N VAL A 131 -26.61 8.04 -17.45
CA VAL A 131 -25.93 7.71 -16.19
C VAL A 131 -24.96 6.54 -16.40
N LYS A 132 -25.37 5.48 -17.11
CA LYS A 132 -24.48 4.35 -17.46
C LYS A 132 -23.25 4.82 -18.25
N ARG A 133 -23.44 5.71 -19.24
CA ARG A 133 -22.31 6.28 -19.97
C ARG A 133 -21.37 7.06 -19.05
N ASN A 134 -21.90 7.89 -18.14
CA ASN A 134 -21.09 8.67 -17.22
C ASN A 134 -20.33 7.78 -16.22
N LEU A 135 -20.96 6.71 -15.74
CA LEU A 135 -20.29 5.72 -14.87
C LEU A 135 -19.13 5.01 -15.60
N ALA A 136 -19.38 4.58 -16.86
CA ALA A 136 -18.34 3.95 -17.68
C ALA A 136 -17.17 4.91 -17.99
N GLN A 137 -17.48 6.19 -18.27
CA GLN A 137 -16.46 7.21 -18.47
C GLN A 137 -15.60 7.38 -17.21
N LEU A 138 -16.20 7.58 -16.04
CA LEU A 138 -15.47 7.74 -14.79
C LEU A 138 -14.66 6.49 -14.43
N GLN A 139 -15.14 5.29 -14.74
CA GLN A 139 -14.38 4.07 -14.56
C GLN A 139 -13.13 4.04 -15.45
N SER A 140 -13.22 4.50 -16.70
CA SER A 140 -12.07 4.62 -17.60
C SER A 140 -11.08 5.72 -17.15
N ASP A 141 -11.56 6.74 -16.46
CA ASP A 141 -10.77 7.82 -15.89
C ASP A 141 -10.09 7.43 -14.54
N GLY A 142 -10.29 6.19 -14.07
CA GLY A 142 -9.65 5.65 -12.88
C GLY A 142 -10.42 5.76 -11.57
N TYR A 143 -11.68 6.26 -11.63
CA TYR A 143 -12.55 6.25 -10.44
C TYR A 143 -13.01 4.84 -10.11
N GLN A 144 -13.08 4.52 -8.83
CA GLN A 144 -13.59 3.24 -8.34
C GLN A 144 -15.04 3.38 -7.87
N PHE A 145 -15.81 2.28 -8.01
CA PHE A 145 -17.22 2.29 -7.64
C PHE A 145 -17.50 1.30 -6.50
N ILE A 146 -18.25 1.80 -5.50
CA ILE A 146 -18.91 0.96 -4.52
C ILE A 146 -20.31 0.68 -5.07
N GLU A 147 -20.53 -0.56 -5.47
CA GLU A 147 -21.80 -0.96 -6.07
C GLU A 147 -22.99 -0.65 -5.13
N PRO A 148 -24.05 -0.01 -5.66
CA PRO A 148 -25.24 0.21 -4.85
C PRO A 148 -25.91 -1.12 -4.49
N SER A 149 -26.42 -1.22 -3.25
CA SER A 149 -27.16 -2.40 -2.81
C SER A 149 -28.55 -2.46 -3.45
N GLU A 150 -29.07 -3.68 -3.54
CA GLU A 150 -30.44 -3.94 -3.97
C GLU A 150 -31.39 -3.87 -2.76
N GLY A 151 -32.60 -3.42 -2.98
CA GLY A 151 -33.62 -3.39 -1.94
C GLY A 151 -34.74 -2.38 -2.20
N PHE A 152 -35.53 -2.17 -1.15
CA PHE A 152 -36.63 -1.20 -1.19
C PHE A 152 -36.08 0.22 -1.16
N LEU A 153 -36.42 0.98 -2.19
CA LEU A 153 -36.03 2.38 -2.32
C LEU A 153 -37.07 3.31 -1.70
N ALA A 154 -36.67 4.49 -1.24
CA ALA A 154 -37.55 5.46 -0.63
C ALA A 154 -38.73 5.92 -1.52
N CYS A 155 -38.61 5.73 -2.83
CA CYS A 155 -39.66 6.01 -3.83
C CYS A 155 -40.64 4.84 -4.04
N GLY A 156 -40.56 3.75 -3.27
CA GLY A 156 -41.46 2.60 -3.37
C GLY A 156 -41.06 1.52 -4.37
N TYR A 157 -39.98 1.70 -5.10
CA TYR A 157 -39.46 0.68 -6.02
C TYR A 157 -38.48 -0.29 -5.32
N VAL A 158 -38.41 -1.50 -5.83
CA VAL A 158 -37.39 -2.50 -5.45
C VAL A 158 -36.39 -2.60 -6.59
N GLY A 159 -35.10 -2.48 -6.29
CA GLY A 159 -34.05 -2.59 -7.31
C GLY A 159 -32.71 -2.04 -6.83
N LYS A 160 -31.76 -1.98 -7.77
CA LYS A 160 -30.40 -1.49 -7.56
C LYS A 160 -30.40 0.06 -7.56
N GLY A 161 -29.80 0.68 -6.56
CA GLY A 161 -29.73 2.15 -6.45
C GLY A 161 -29.68 2.69 -5.02
N ARG A 162 -29.68 1.80 -4.03
CA ARG A 162 -29.55 2.14 -2.62
C ARG A 162 -28.08 2.29 -2.24
N LEU A 163 -27.74 3.38 -1.52
CA LEU A 163 -26.40 3.53 -0.96
C LEU A 163 -26.06 2.29 -0.12
N GLU A 164 -24.90 1.72 -0.37
CA GLU A 164 -24.38 0.59 0.41
C GLU A 164 -24.33 0.92 1.91
N GLU A 165 -24.33 -0.10 2.75
CA GLU A 165 -24.37 0.09 4.21
C GLU A 165 -23.03 0.67 4.72
N PRO A 166 -23.08 1.61 5.68
CA PRO A 166 -21.89 2.27 6.22
C PRO A 166 -20.82 1.28 6.74
N GLU A 167 -21.25 0.19 7.37
CA GLU A 167 -20.39 -0.88 7.87
C GLU A 167 -19.59 -1.55 6.75
N LYS A 168 -20.26 -1.80 5.62
CA LYS A 168 -19.66 -2.48 4.47
C LYS A 168 -18.68 -1.57 3.75
N ILE A 169 -19.06 -0.29 3.57
CA ILE A 169 -18.14 0.73 3.03
C ILE A 169 -16.89 0.84 3.91
N THR A 170 -17.08 0.91 5.24
CA THR A 170 -15.96 0.99 6.19
C THR A 170 -15.04 -0.22 6.10
N ALA A 171 -15.60 -1.44 5.98
CA ALA A 171 -14.82 -2.67 5.82
C ALA A 171 -14.00 -2.66 4.51
N MET A 172 -14.60 -2.23 3.39
CA MET A 172 -13.90 -2.09 2.10
C MET A 172 -12.73 -1.09 2.19
N VAL A 173 -12.94 0.03 2.88
CA VAL A 173 -11.87 1.03 3.11
C VAL A 173 -10.74 0.47 3.97
N GLN A 174 -11.06 -0.29 5.02
CA GLN A 174 -10.05 -0.96 5.87
C GLN A 174 -9.25 -2.00 5.07
N GLU A 175 -9.92 -2.78 4.24
CA GLU A 175 -9.29 -3.76 3.35
C GLU A 175 -8.34 -3.09 2.35
N PHE A 176 -8.79 -2.04 1.67
CA PHE A 176 -7.97 -1.26 0.74
C PHE A 176 -6.67 -0.76 1.37
N PHE A 177 -6.75 -0.20 2.58
CA PHE A 177 -5.54 0.26 3.26
C PHE A 177 -4.70 -0.90 3.81
N SER A 178 -5.30 -2.03 4.17
CA SER A 178 -4.57 -3.22 4.60
C SER A 178 -3.83 -3.89 3.44
N GLU A 179 -4.42 -3.92 2.25
CA GLU A 179 -3.77 -4.41 1.03
C GLU A 179 -2.62 -3.50 0.58
N LYS A 180 -2.80 -2.17 0.66
CA LYS A 180 -1.70 -1.21 0.42
C LYS A 180 -0.52 -1.37 1.39
N LEU A 181 -0.76 -1.93 2.58
CA LEU A 181 0.29 -2.27 3.56
C LEU A 181 0.98 -3.61 3.24
N LYS A 182 0.53 -4.35 2.22
CA LYS A 182 1.09 -5.63 1.79
C LYS A 182 1.64 -5.56 0.35
N PRO A 183 2.64 -4.73 0.09
CA PRO A 183 3.17 -4.53 -1.27
C PRO A 183 3.81 -5.78 -1.87
N LEU A 184 4.10 -6.81 -1.05
CA LEU A 184 4.63 -8.10 -1.49
C LEU A 184 3.57 -9.20 -1.54
N ALA A 185 2.27 -8.88 -1.44
CA ALA A 185 1.21 -9.86 -1.56
C ALA A 185 1.30 -10.63 -2.90
N GLY A 186 1.24 -11.95 -2.82
CA GLY A 186 1.36 -12.83 -3.99
C GLY A 186 2.78 -13.00 -4.55
N LYS A 187 3.78 -12.28 -4.01
CA LYS A 187 5.20 -12.47 -4.38
C LYS A 187 5.87 -13.50 -3.49
N THR A 188 6.82 -14.27 -4.05
CA THR A 188 7.66 -15.17 -3.28
C THR A 188 9.02 -14.52 -3.02
N VAL A 189 9.51 -14.63 -1.79
CA VAL A 189 10.82 -14.12 -1.36
C VAL A 189 11.63 -15.28 -0.78
N VAL A 190 12.80 -15.52 -1.35
CA VAL A 190 13.75 -16.52 -0.86
C VAL A 190 14.89 -15.78 -0.16
N VAL A 191 15.09 -16.03 1.12
CA VAL A 191 16.12 -15.37 1.93
C VAL A 191 17.07 -16.42 2.47
N THR A 192 18.38 -16.22 2.27
CA THR A 192 19.40 -17.01 2.96
C THR A 192 19.86 -16.30 4.23
N ALA A 193 20.09 -17.05 5.30
CA ALA A 193 20.59 -16.56 6.57
C ALA A 193 21.57 -17.56 7.19
N GLY A 194 22.31 -17.13 8.19
CA GLY A 194 23.20 -18.00 8.94
C GLY A 194 24.63 -18.05 8.46
N ALA A 195 25.40 -18.96 9.06
CA ALA A 195 26.79 -19.22 8.73
C ALA A 195 26.91 -20.54 7.95
N TYR A 196 27.70 -20.53 6.92
CA TYR A 196 27.98 -21.71 6.12
C TYR A 196 29.46 -22.03 6.21
N PHE A 197 29.82 -23.30 5.95
CA PHE A 197 31.20 -23.75 6.00
C PHE A 197 31.68 -24.27 4.63
N VAL A 198 32.98 -24.27 4.47
CA VAL A 198 33.65 -24.91 3.36
C VAL A 198 34.50 -26.05 3.93
N PRO A 199 34.32 -27.30 3.49
CA PRO A 199 35.20 -28.40 3.84
C PRO A 199 36.57 -28.21 3.18
N LEU A 200 37.64 -28.31 3.99
CA LEU A 200 39.03 -28.35 3.48
C LEU A 200 39.49 -29.77 3.18
N ASP A 201 39.14 -30.69 4.07
CA ASP A 201 39.37 -32.12 3.97
C ASP A 201 38.30 -32.92 4.73
N GLU A 202 38.48 -34.22 4.92
CA GLU A 202 37.52 -35.10 5.60
C GLU A 202 37.30 -34.72 7.10
N HIS A 203 38.18 -33.92 7.70
CA HIS A 203 38.16 -33.61 9.13
C HIS A 203 38.14 -32.13 9.45
N HIS A 204 38.41 -31.25 8.49
CA HIS A 204 38.57 -29.82 8.71
C HIS A 204 37.57 -29.00 7.85
N VAL A 205 37.02 -27.97 8.45
CA VAL A 205 36.15 -27.02 7.78
C VAL A 205 36.55 -25.58 8.13
N ILE A 206 36.31 -24.65 7.18
CA ILE A 206 36.35 -23.21 7.45
C ILE A 206 34.92 -22.72 7.55
N SER A 207 34.58 -22.06 8.63
CA SER A 207 33.25 -21.48 8.87
C SER A 207 33.37 -20.01 9.25
N THR A 208 32.33 -19.24 8.94
CA THR A 208 32.17 -17.86 9.41
C THR A 208 31.29 -17.84 10.65
N GLN A 209 31.50 -16.85 11.52
CA GLN A 209 30.57 -16.60 12.61
C GLN A 209 29.44 -15.69 12.11
N SER A 210 28.20 -16.16 12.19
CA SER A 210 27.01 -15.37 11.91
C SER A 210 25.90 -15.73 12.88
N ASN A 211 25.10 -14.75 13.22
CA ASN A 211 23.97 -14.93 14.13
C ASN A 211 22.60 -14.98 13.41
N SER A 212 22.57 -15.09 12.10
CA SER A 212 21.37 -15.15 11.25
C SER A 212 20.37 -13.98 11.43
N ARG A 213 20.60 -13.05 12.34
CA ARG A 213 19.63 -12.06 12.81
C ARG A 213 19.09 -11.17 11.67
N ILE A 214 19.94 -10.75 10.76
CA ILE A 214 19.56 -9.84 9.68
C ILE A 214 18.72 -10.56 8.62
N GLY A 215 19.16 -11.75 8.18
CA GLY A 215 18.39 -12.55 7.24
C GLY A 215 17.01 -12.95 7.79
N GLN A 216 16.95 -13.33 9.06
CA GLN A 216 15.69 -13.61 9.75
C GLN A 216 14.77 -12.36 9.81
N ALA A 217 15.32 -11.19 10.15
CA ALA A 217 14.55 -9.94 10.22
C ALA A 217 14.01 -9.54 8.83
N ILE A 218 14.82 -9.66 7.77
CA ILE A 218 14.37 -9.42 6.39
C ILE A 218 13.23 -10.36 6.01
N ALA A 219 13.33 -11.65 6.36
CA ALA A 219 12.31 -12.64 6.11
C ALA A 219 11.00 -12.35 6.86
N GLU A 220 11.08 -11.99 8.13
CA GLU A 220 9.91 -11.62 8.94
C GLU A 220 9.23 -10.34 8.43
N GLU A 221 10.00 -9.32 8.08
CA GLU A 221 9.43 -8.09 7.50
C GLU A 221 8.78 -8.39 6.14
N ALA A 222 9.38 -9.24 5.29
CA ALA A 222 8.77 -9.67 4.03
C ALA A 222 7.41 -10.36 4.24
N LYS A 223 7.27 -11.20 5.29
CA LYS A 223 5.97 -11.80 5.66
C LYS A 223 4.96 -10.74 6.07
N THR A 224 5.38 -9.76 6.88
CA THR A 224 4.53 -8.64 7.30
C THR A 224 4.03 -7.85 6.10
N LEU A 225 4.87 -7.67 5.08
CA LEU A 225 4.54 -7.05 3.80
C LEU A 225 3.73 -7.96 2.86
N GLY A 226 3.38 -9.17 3.30
CA GLY A 226 2.47 -10.09 2.61
C GLY A 226 3.14 -11.11 1.67
N ALA A 227 4.47 -11.23 1.67
CA ALA A 227 5.18 -12.19 0.85
C ALA A 227 4.99 -13.64 1.32
N ASN A 228 5.04 -14.57 0.36
CA ASN A 228 5.33 -15.97 0.65
C ASN A 228 6.84 -16.13 0.83
N VAL A 229 7.31 -16.46 2.04
CA VAL A 229 8.74 -16.44 2.36
C VAL A 229 9.30 -17.84 2.52
N VAL A 230 10.40 -18.11 1.80
CA VAL A 230 11.26 -19.29 1.97
C VAL A 230 12.55 -18.82 2.66
N LEU A 231 12.71 -19.16 3.93
CA LEU A 231 13.94 -18.87 4.68
C LEU A 231 14.86 -20.10 4.67
N ILE A 232 16.06 -19.92 4.14
CA ILE A 232 17.14 -20.91 4.16
C ILE A 232 18.09 -20.50 5.28
N ASP A 233 17.83 -20.98 6.48
CA ASP A 233 18.62 -20.70 7.68
C ASP A 233 19.07 -22.05 8.26
N LYS A 234 20.22 -22.54 7.80
CA LYS A 234 20.81 -23.80 8.27
C LYS A 234 22.24 -23.54 8.70
N ASN A 235 22.43 -23.44 10.00
CA ASN A 235 23.76 -23.55 10.58
C ASN A 235 24.33 -24.94 10.30
N GLU A 236 25.65 -25.03 10.05
CA GLU A 236 26.37 -26.28 9.81
C GLU A 236 26.11 -26.93 8.42
N THR A 237 25.76 -26.12 7.43
CA THR A 237 25.62 -26.60 6.03
C THR A 237 26.77 -26.06 5.18
N SER A 238 27.26 -26.87 4.23
CA SER A 238 28.32 -26.42 3.32
C SER A 238 27.80 -25.42 2.29
N VAL A 239 28.69 -24.52 1.86
CA VAL A 239 28.42 -23.55 0.79
C VAL A 239 27.95 -24.25 -0.50
N TYR A 240 28.45 -25.43 -0.79
CA TYR A 240 28.05 -26.22 -1.98
C TYR A 240 26.57 -26.65 -1.93
N LYS A 241 26.10 -27.12 -0.75
CA LYS A 241 24.69 -27.45 -0.57
C LYS A 241 23.79 -26.24 -0.63
N LEU A 242 24.24 -25.09 -0.11
CA LEU A 242 23.50 -23.83 -0.25
C LEU A 242 23.34 -23.46 -1.74
N PHE A 243 24.42 -23.57 -2.52
CA PHE A 243 24.41 -23.29 -3.94
C PHE A 243 23.41 -24.18 -4.70
N GLU A 244 23.43 -25.50 -4.45
CA GLU A 244 22.47 -26.45 -5.05
C GLU A 244 21.02 -26.07 -4.69
N GLN A 245 20.75 -25.79 -3.42
CA GLN A 245 19.41 -25.38 -2.96
C GLN A 245 18.95 -24.08 -3.63
N LEU A 246 19.82 -23.08 -3.75
CA LEU A 246 19.48 -21.83 -4.42
C LEU A 246 19.18 -22.05 -5.91
N ALA A 247 19.95 -22.91 -6.58
CA ALA A 247 19.70 -23.26 -7.98
C ALA A 247 18.36 -23.95 -8.18
N ASP A 248 17.97 -24.83 -7.26
CA ASP A 248 16.68 -25.52 -7.30
C ASP A 248 15.52 -24.59 -6.99
N TYR A 249 15.63 -23.74 -5.97
CA TYR A 249 14.62 -22.72 -5.69
C TYR A 249 14.46 -21.73 -6.83
N LYS A 250 15.55 -21.38 -7.53
CA LYS A 250 15.46 -20.48 -8.69
C LYS A 250 14.70 -21.10 -9.85
N LYS A 251 14.83 -22.42 -10.07
CA LYS A 251 14.00 -23.16 -11.03
C LYS A 251 12.53 -23.22 -10.61
N GLN A 252 12.29 -23.45 -9.31
CA GLN A 252 10.95 -23.59 -8.75
C GLN A 252 10.20 -22.24 -8.72
N TYR A 253 10.90 -21.14 -8.45
CA TYR A 253 10.34 -19.79 -8.29
C TYR A 253 11.08 -18.78 -9.16
N PRO A 254 10.96 -18.83 -10.50
CA PRO A 254 11.76 -18.01 -11.42
C PRO A 254 11.52 -16.48 -11.25
N SER A 255 10.35 -16.08 -10.75
CA SER A 255 9.98 -14.69 -10.51
C SER A 255 10.12 -14.25 -9.04
N ALA A 256 10.70 -15.09 -8.17
CA ALA A 256 10.88 -14.75 -6.77
C ALA A 256 12.00 -13.71 -6.57
N PHE A 257 11.89 -12.94 -5.52
CA PHE A 257 13.00 -12.15 -5.00
C PHE A 257 13.97 -13.06 -4.26
N PHE A 258 15.23 -13.07 -4.66
CA PHE A 258 16.28 -13.80 -3.98
C PHE A 258 17.18 -12.83 -3.23
N ILE A 259 17.29 -13.01 -1.92
CA ILE A 259 18.08 -12.16 -1.03
C ILE A 259 19.12 -13.04 -0.32
N HIS A 260 20.39 -12.76 -0.55
CA HIS A 260 21.48 -13.47 0.11
C HIS A 260 21.99 -12.64 1.30
N ALA A 261 21.60 -13.05 2.50
CA ALA A 261 22.03 -12.44 3.78
C ALA A 261 22.82 -13.42 4.68
N ALA A 262 23.26 -14.54 4.10
CA ALA A 262 24.10 -15.52 4.79
C ALA A 262 25.57 -15.16 4.67
N ASN A 263 26.36 -15.49 5.71
CA ASN A 263 27.81 -15.38 5.67
C ASN A 263 28.42 -16.65 5.07
N THR A 264 29.23 -16.46 4.03
CA THR A 264 30.00 -17.52 3.40
C THR A 264 31.50 -17.28 3.57
N PRO A 265 32.32 -18.31 3.84
CA PRO A 265 33.75 -18.14 3.98
C PRO A 265 34.41 -17.62 2.70
N THR A 266 35.50 -16.87 2.86
CA THR A 266 36.37 -16.42 1.78
C THR A 266 37.66 -17.25 1.84
N ILE A 267 38.02 -17.85 0.70
CA ILE A 267 39.26 -18.66 0.58
C ILE A 267 39.97 -18.20 -0.66
N GLU A 268 41.26 -17.79 -0.53
CA GLU A 268 42.10 -17.37 -1.63
C GLU A 268 42.37 -18.58 -2.57
N GLY A 269 42.12 -18.40 -3.86
CA GLY A 269 42.35 -19.45 -4.87
C GLY A 269 41.30 -20.56 -4.96
N ALA A 270 40.22 -20.49 -4.17
CA ALA A 270 39.10 -21.42 -4.28
C ALA A 270 38.19 -21.11 -5.47
N PRO A 271 37.51 -22.12 -6.05
CA PRO A 271 36.57 -21.89 -7.14
C PRO A 271 35.40 -21.03 -6.67
N ILE A 272 35.10 -19.96 -7.41
CA ILE A 272 33.99 -19.06 -7.12
C ILE A 272 32.69 -19.64 -7.66
N LEU A 273 31.74 -19.91 -6.77
CA LEU A 273 30.37 -20.28 -7.14
C LEU A 273 29.58 -18.99 -7.39
N SER A 274 29.01 -18.82 -8.55
CA SER A 274 28.23 -17.62 -8.88
C SER A 274 26.75 -17.91 -9.14
N VAL A 275 25.88 -17.12 -8.58
CA VAL A 275 24.44 -17.15 -8.85
C VAL A 275 24.03 -15.78 -9.41
N GLU A 276 23.39 -15.75 -10.56
CA GLU A 276 22.94 -14.52 -11.22
C GLU A 276 21.52 -14.12 -10.80
N GLY A 277 21.24 -12.82 -10.80
CA GLY A 277 19.91 -12.26 -10.57
C GLY A 277 19.40 -12.38 -9.12
N MET A 278 20.29 -12.22 -8.15
CA MET A 278 19.96 -12.15 -6.72
C MET A 278 20.43 -10.83 -6.14
N THR A 279 19.70 -10.30 -5.16
CA THR A 279 20.18 -9.19 -4.33
C THR A 279 21.08 -9.72 -3.23
N SER A 280 22.33 -9.28 -3.17
CA SER A 280 23.29 -9.67 -2.14
C SER A 280 23.44 -8.58 -1.08
N ILE A 281 23.48 -9.01 0.18
CA ILE A 281 23.79 -8.15 1.32
C ILE A 281 25.12 -8.66 1.88
N THR A 282 26.18 -7.86 1.72
CA THR A 282 27.49 -8.17 2.22
C THR A 282 27.75 -7.37 3.49
N PHE A 283 28.10 -8.04 4.59
CA PHE A 283 28.51 -7.40 5.83
C PHE A 283 30.00 -7.16 5.78
N GLY A 284 30.43 -5.89 5.94
CA GLY A 284 31.82 -5.48 5.80
C GLY A 284 32.72 -6.18 6.81
N GLN A 285 33.34 -7.23 6.35
CA GLN A 285 34.64 -7.64 6.83
C GLN A 285 35.65 -7.26 5.74
N LYS A 286 36.84 -6.82 6.16
CA LYS A 286 37.96 -6.58 5.28
C LYS A 286 38.33 -7.96 4.69
N VAL A 287 37.76 -8.26 3.55
CA VAL A 287 37.87 -9.58 2.91
C VAL A 287 39.25 -9.70 2.31
N ILE A 288 40.02 -10.68 2.78
CA ILE A 288 41.28 -11.09 2.13
C ILE A 288 40.90 -12.17 1.10
N GLY A 289 40.68 -11.75 -0.16
CA GLY A 289 40.26 -12.62 -1.26
C GLY A 289 38.79 -12.42 -1.67
N GLU A 290 38.32 -13.18 -2.67
CA GLU A 290 36.92 -13.16 -3.11
C GLU A 290 36.06 -14.18 -2.35
N PRO A 291 34.79 -13.87 -2.03
CA PRO A 291 33.92 -14.82 -1.35
C PRO A 291 33.66 -16.05 -2.23
N MET A 292 33.62 -17.23 -1.65
CA MET A 292 33.38 -18.48 -2.39
C MET A 292 32.01 -18.54 -3.07
N LEU A 293 31.04 -17.84 -2.58
CA LEU A 293 29.75 -17.63 -3.24
C LEU A 293 29.62 -16.17 -3.62
N THR A 294 29.78 -15.88 -4.89
CA THR A 294 29.58 -14.54 -5.44
C THR A 294 28.22 -14.47 -6.08
N ILE A 295 27.44 -13.45 -5.70
CA ILE A 295 26.15 -13.19 -6.31
C ILE A 295 26.32 -12.00 -7.25
N LYS A 296 26.19 -12.29 -8.55
CA LYS A 296 26.16 -11.24 -9.57
C LYS A 296 24.74 -10.68 -9.62
N SER A 297 24.54 -9.51 -9.02
CA SER A 297 23.28 -8.79 -9.06
C SER A 297 23.52 -7.36 -9.52
N ASP A 298 22.51 -6.78 -10.15
CA ASP A 298 22.53 -5.36 -10.52
C ASP A 298 22.40 -4.44 -9.30
N THR A 299 22.15 -5.00 -8.12
CA THR A 299 21.97 -4.27 -6.86
C THR A 299 22.88 -4.86 -5.79
N TRP A 300 23.97 -4.16 -5.49
CA TRP A 300 24.85 -4.45 -4.36
C TRP A 300 24.49 -3.56 -3.18
N ILE A 301 24.33 -4.19 -2.02
CA ILE A 301 24.18 -3.48 -0.74
C ILE A 301 25.34 -3.94 0.12
N ASP A 302 26.36 -3.08 0.27
CA ASP A 302 27.53 -3.34 1.10
C ASP A 302 27.33 -2.72 2.48
N PHE A 303 27.49 -3.54 3.51
CA PHE A 303 27.35 -3.18 4.91
C PHE A 303 28.69 -3.38 5.64
N SER A 304 29.49 -2.35 5.75
CA SER A 304 30.43 -2.19 6.85
C SER A 304 29.64 -1.77 8.11
N ASP A 305 30.21 -1.71 9.32
CA ASP A 305 29.51 -1.34 10.57
C ASP A 305 28.54 -0.13 10.45
N THR A 306 28.56 0.53 9.30
CA THR A 306 27.61 1.53 8.80
C THR A 306 27.39 1.27 7.31
N ALA A 307 26.21 0.78 6.94
CA ALA A 307 25.84 0.54 5.57
C ALA A 307 25.71 1.83 4.75
N GLN A 308 26.41 1.92 3.62
CA GLN A 308 26.20 2.99 2.65
C GLN A 308 25.44 2.45 1.42
N VAL A 309 24.17 2.80 1.30
CA VAL A 309 23.42 2.61 0.05
C VAL A 309 23.20 3.97 -0.59
N LYS A 310 23.81 4.21 -1.74
CA LYS A 310 23.76 5.51 -2.45
C LYS A 310 23.97 6.74 -1.54
N GLY A 311 24.87 6.64 -0.55
CA GLY A 311 25.23 7.74 0.35
C GLY A 311 24.39 7.88 1.61
N GLN A 312 23.42 7.00 1.87
CA GLN A 312 22.70 6.93 3.15
C GLN A 312 23.33 5.88 4.07
N LEU A 313 23.58 6.28 5.33
CA LEU A 313 24.05 5.40 6.38
C LEU A 313 22.86 4.67 7.02
N TRP A 314 22.91 3.33 7.06
CA TRP A 314 21.88 2.51 7.69
C TRP A 314 22.43 1.85 8.95
N ASP A 315 21.70 1.94 10.06
CA ASP A 315 22.05 1.31 11.31
C ASP A 315 21.69 -0.19 11.26
N THR A 316 22.70 -1.05 11.40
CA THR A 316 22.55 -2.51 11.44
C THR A 316 22.42 -3.07 12.85
N THR A 317 22.56 -2.24 13.88
CA THR A 317 22.48 -2.67 15.28
C THR A 317 21.09 -3.17 15.65
N ASN A 318 20.03 -2.59 15.04
CA ASN A 318 18.66 -3.04 15.15
C ASN A 318 18.22 -3.75 13.85
N ALA A 319 18.22 -5.08 13.84
CA ALA A 319 17.92 -5.89 12.68
C ALA A 319 16.52 -5.64 12.09
N MET A 320 15.50 -5.34 12.92
CA MET A 320 14.15 -5.06 12.44
C MET A 320 14.05 -3.69 11.77
N GLN A 321 14.63 -2.65 12.35
CA GLN A 321 14.67 -1.33 11.71
C GLN A 321 15.43 -1.37 10.39
N PHE A 322 16.52 -2.13 10.35
CA PHE A 322 17.26 -2.38 9.12
C PHE A 322 16.38 -3.07 8.06
N ALA A 323 15.67 -4.15 8.41
CA ALA A 323 14.82 -4.88 7.49
C ALA A 323 13.69 -4.00 6.92
N GLN A 324 13.09 -3.13 7.73
CA GLN A 324 12.08 -2.16 7.29
C GLN A 324 12.64 -1.15 6.30
N ALA A 325 13.83 -0.59 6.59
CA ALA A 325 14.51 0.33 5.69
C ALA A 325 14.91 -0.36 4.37
N PHE A 326 15.42 -1.59 4.44
CA PHE A 326 15.77 -2.42 3.28
C PHE A 326 14.57 -2.63 2.35
N TRP A 327 13.44 -3.09 2.88
CA TRP A 327 12.25 -3.32 2.07
C TRP A 327 11.65 -2.02 1.52
N THR A 328 11.71 -0.92 2.27
CA THR A 328 11.31 0.39 1.77
C THR A 328 12.14 0.78 0.54
N TYR A 329 13.45 0.56 0.58
CA TYR A 329 14.35 0.85 -0.53
C TYR A 329 14.06 -0.05 -1.76
N VAL A 330 13.91 -1.36 -1.56
CA VAL A 330 13.63 -2.32 -2.65
C VAL A 330 12.32 -1.97 -3.35
N LEU A 331 11.26 -1.66 -2.60
CA LEU A 331 9.95 -1.33 -3.15
C LEU A 331 9.90 0.04 -3.85
N GLN A 332 10.77 0.98 -3.48
CA GLN A 332 10.91 2.26 -4.20
C GLN A 332 11.64 2.09 -5.55
N GLY A 333 12.61 1.17 -5.62
CA GLY A 333 13.35 0.87 -6.85
C GLY A 333 12.51 0.18 -7.94
N GLU A 334 11.46 -0.55 -7.58
CA GLU A 334 10.53 -1.17 -8.55
C GLU A 334 9.57 -0.16 -9.23
N LYS A 335 9.50 1.09 -8.75
CA LYS A 335 8.64 2.14 -9.30
C LYS A 335 9.35 3.05 -10.33
N GLN A 336 10.62 2.82 -10.59
CA GLN A 336 11.42 3.48 -11.64
C GLN A 336 11.69 2.52 -12.81
#